data_132da19d72a8d4b05a8c02ab8edaa016
#
_entry.id   132da19d72a8d4b05a8c02ab8edaa016
#
_cell.length_a   1.000
_cell.length_b   1.000
_cell.length_c   1.000
_cell.angle_alpha   90.00
_cell.angle_beta   90.00
_cell.angle_gamma   90.00
#
_symmetry.space_group_name_H-M   'P 1'
#
loop_
_entity.id
_entity.type
_entity.pdbx_description
1 polymer ?
#
loop_
_entity_poly.entity_id
_entity_poly.type
_entity_poly.pdbx_seq_one_letter_code
_entity_poly.pdbx_strand_id
1 'polypeptide(L)'
;VEHIYYVRHLFVKKQHPMVNQSPFSNLKQDAPSALVVFLVALPLCLGIALASGAPLFSGLIAGIIGGLIVAPLSGSPLGVSGPAAGLAVIVYGAIEQLGAYPTFLAAVVVAGVVQMLLGVLKAGVIGYYFPSSVIKGMLSGIGIIIFLKQIPHAFGYNADPEGDMSFIQQDGYNTFSEFKYMLEAISPSATLIAVLGLLIMILWERPFMKKLSFTTIIQGPLVAVVTGIL
;
A
#
# COMPACT_ATOMS: atom_id res chain seq x y z
N VAL A 1 18.90 34.46 0.14
CA VAL A 1 19.08 34.03 -1.26
C VAL A 1 20.30 33.12 -1.36
N GLU A 2 21.43 33.41 -0.71
CA GLU A 2 22.67 32.58 -0.75
C GLU A 2 22.47 31.17 -0.14
N HIS A 3 21.67 31.03 0.93
CA HIS A 3 21.42 29.73 1.55
C HIS A 3 20.69 28.74 0.63
N ILE A 4 19.82 29.23 -0.25
CA ILE A 4 19.11 28.40 -1.24
C ILE A 4 20.07 27.92 -2.34
N TYR A 5 21.05 28.75 -2.71
CA TYR A 5 22.09 28.38 -3.68
C TYR A 5 23.01 27.29 -3.13
N TYR A 6 23.39 27.36 -1.86
CA TYR A 6 24.25 26.36 -1.21
C TYR A 6 23.57 24.99 -1.09
N VAL A 7 22.30 24.97 -0.70
CA VAL A 7 21.50 23.72 -0.60
C VAL A 7 21.32 23.10 -1.98
N ARG A 8 21.04 23.91 -3.01
CA ARG A 8 20.93 23.43 -4.39
C ARG A 8 22.23 22.84 -4.91
N HIS A 9 23.40 23.44 -4.61
CA HIS A 9 24.70 22.93 -5.01
C HIS A 9 25.09 21.62 -4.27
N LEU A 10 24.69 21.44 -3.02
CA LEU A 10 24.91 20.21 -2.27
C LEU A 10 24.06 19.04 -2.80
N PHE A 11 22.83 19.31 -3.20
CA PHE A 11 21.97 18.28 -3.80
C PHE A 11 22.34 17.96 -5.25
N VAL A 12 22.78 18.92 -6.04
CA VAL A 12 23.19 18.70 -7.44
C VAL A 12 24.55 17.99 -7.52
N LYS A 13 25.45 18.18 -6.55
CA LYS A 13 26.80 17.59 -6.59
C LYS A 13 26.84 16.10 -6.20
N LYS A 14 25.70 15.52 -5.77
CA LYS A 14 25.60 14.10 -5.42
C LYS A 14 24.71 13.30 -6.39
N GLN A 15 24.36 13.87 -7.52
CA GLN A 15 23.92 13.05 -8.64
C GLN A 15 25.16 12.40 -9.24
N HIS A 16 25.45 11.17 -8.78
CA HIS A 16 26.33 10.28 -9.55
C HIS A 16 25.81 10.32 -11.00
N PRO A 17 26.71 10.49 -11.99
CA PRO A 17 26.29 10.38 -13.38
C PRO A 17 25.57 9.04 -13.50
N MET A 18 24.36 9.06 -14.02
CA MET A 18 23.61 7.85 -14.38
C MET A 18 24.51 7.12 -15.37
N VAL A 19 25.38 6.28 -14.84
CA VAL A 19 26.20 5.40 -15.66
C VAL A 19 25.19 4.60 -16.46
N ASN A 20 25.38 4.60 -17.76
CA ASN A 20 24.56 3.86 -18.73
C ASN A 20 24.78 2.36 -18.52
N GLN A 21 24.37 1.87 -17.34
CA GLN A 21 24.46 0.47 -16.96
C GLN A 21 23.27 -0.23 -17.59
N SER A 22 23.54 -1.32 -18.28
CA SER A 22 22.48 -2.17 -18.79
C SER A 22 21.56 -2.57 -17.62
N PRO A 23 20.22 -2.67 -17.83
CA PRO A 23 19.26 -3.00 -16.78
C PRO A 23 19.61 -4.26 -15.98
N PHE A 24 20.46 -5.11 -16.52
CA PHE A 24 20.85 -6.40 -15.94
C PHE A 24 22.26 -6.41 -15.34
N SER A 25 22.99 -5.29 -15.32
CA SER A 25 24.38 -5.26 -14.83
C SER A 25 24.53 -5.65 -13.36
N ASN A 26 23.50 -5.39 -12.54
CA ASN A 26 23.51 -5.65 -11.09
C ASN A 26 22.54 -6.76 -10.66
N LEU A 27 22.06 -7.58 -11.62
CA LEU A 27 21.03 -8.60 -11.36
C LEU A 27 21.36 -9.50 -10.16
N LYS A 28 22.62 -9.82 -9.94
CA LYS A 28 23.08 -10.66 -8.84
C LYS A 28 22.88 -10.02 -7.46
N GLN A 29 22.95 -8.68 -7.40
CA GLN A 29 22.74 -7.90 -6.17
C GLN A 29 21.27 -7.53 -6.01
N ASP A 30 20.56 -7.31 -7.12
CA ASP A 30 19.17 -6.87 -7.12
C ASP A 30 18.18 -8.02 -6.94
N ALA A 31 18.55 -9.26 -7.35
CA ALA A 31 17.65 -10.41 -7.26
C ALA A 31 17.16 -10.73 -5.83
N PRO A 32 17.99 -10.69 -4.77
CA PRO A 32 17.50 -10.88 -3.40
C PRO A 32 16.53 -9.78 -2.97
N SER A 33 16.82 -8.53 -3.33
CA SER A 33 15.95 -7.39 -3.03
C SER A 33 14.62 -7.47 -3.77
N ALA A 34 14.65 -7.88 -5.03
CA ALA A 34 13.46 -8.11 -5.84
C ALA A 34 12.58 -9.22 -5.25
N LEU A 35 13.19 -10.32 -4.78
CA LEU A 35 12.46 -11.39 -4.11
C LEU A 35 11.76 -10.90 -2.84
N VAL A 36 12.43 -10.09 -2.04
CA VAL A 36 11.86 -9.48 -0.83
C VAL A 36 10.68 -8.59 -1.18
N VAL A 37 10.83 -7.70 -2.16
CA VAL A 37 9.73 -6.81 -2.61
C VAL A 37 8.56 -7.63 -3.13
N PHE A 38 8.82 -8.69 -3.90
CA PHE A 38 7.78 -9.58 -4.42
C PHE A 38 6.99 -10.26 -3.29
N LEU A 39 7.69 -10.82 -2.28
CA LEU A 39 7.06 -11.51 -1.15
C LEU A 39 6.20 -10.57 -0.28
N VAL A 40 6.57 -9.28 -0.21
CA VAL A 40 5.76 -8.26 0.49
C VAL A 40 4.60 -7.78 -0.39
N ALA A 41 4.84 -7.64 -1.68
CA ALA A 41 3.82 -7.14 -2.61
C ALA A 41 2.63 -8.09 -2.74
N LEU A 42 2.85 -9.41 -2.64
CA LEU A 42 1.78 -10.42 -2.78
C LEU A 42 0.64 -10.21 -1.76
N PRO A 43 0.88 -10.27 -0.42
CA PRO A 43 -0.19 -10.07 0.55
C PRO A 43 -0.75 -8.65 0.50
N LEU A 44 0.08 -7.66 0.20
CA LEU A 44 -0.37 -6.28 0.07
C LEU A 44 -1.34 -6.10 -1.11
N CYS A 45 -1.03 -6.66 -2.28
CA CYS A 45 -1.91 -6.60 -3.46
C CYS A 45 -3.26 -7.29 -3.19
N LEU A 46 -3.23 -8.45 -2.53
CA LEU A 46 -4.44 -9.18 -2.17
C LEU A 46 -5.28 -8.41 -1.12
N GLY A 47 -4.63 -7.89 -0.07
CA GLY A 47 -5.30 -7.13 0.97
C GLY A 47 -5.94 -5.84 0.44
N ILE A 48 -5.25 -5.10 -0.43
CA ILE A 48 -5.80 -3.87 -1.04
C ILE A 48 -6.95 -4.20 -2.00
N ALA A 49 -6.88 -5.31 -2.75
CA ALA A 49 -8.00 -5.74 -3.59
C ALA A 49 -9.25 -6.04 -2.75
N LEU A 50 -9.07 -6.78 -1.65
CA LEU A 50 -10.14 -7.07 -0.70
C LEU A 50 -10.72 -5.77 -0.12
N ALA A 51 -9.86 -4.90 0.40
CA ALA A 51 -10.23 -3.59 0.95
C ALA A 51 -10.93 -2.66 -0.06
N SER A 52 -10.72 -2.88 -1.34
CA SER A 52 -11.37 -2.13 -2.43
C SER A 52 -12.67 -2.77 -2.92
N GLY A 53 -13.15 -3.86 -2.31
CA GLY A 53 -14.30 -4.62 -2.82
C GLY A 53 -14.08 -5.25 -4.20
N ALA A 54 -12.83 -5.33 -4.66
CA ALA A 54 -12.47 -5.90 -5.94
C ALA A 54 -12.15 -7.40 -5.82
N PRO A 55 -12.29 -8.20 -6.89
CA PRO A 55 -11.86 -9.59 -6.89
C PRO A 55 -10.38 -9.71 -6.49
N LEU A 56 -10.03 -10.65 -5.61
CA LEU A 56 -8.68 -10.79 -5.05
C LEU A 56 -7.57 -10.82 -6.11
N PHE A 57 -7.78 -11.59 -7.19
CA PHE A 57 -6.80 -11.70 -8.27
C PHE A 57 -6.59 -10.41 -9.06
N SER A 58 -7.52 -9.46 -9.00
CA SER A 58 -7.37 -8.17 -9.69
C SER A 58 -6.22 -7.36 -9.11
N GLY A 59 -5.99 -7.43 -7.78
CA GLY A 59 -4.85 -6.81 -7.13
C GLY A 59 -3.51 -7.40 -7.58
N LEU A 60 -3.42 -8.72 -7.74
CA LEU A 60 -2.22 -9.37 -8.28
C LEU A 60 -1.95 -8.94 -9.72
N ILE A 61 -2.98 -8.94 -10.57
CA ILE A 61 -2.86 -8.49 -11.96
C ILE A 61 -2.37 -7.05 -12.01
N ALA A 62 -2.95 -6.16 -11.19
CA ALA A 62 -2.53 -4.77 -11.10
C ALA A 62 -1.06 -4.64 -10.65
N GLY A 63 -0.63 -5.46 -9.67
CA GLY A 63 0.76 -5.52 -9.22
C GLY A 63 1.72 -6.00 -10.30
N ILE A 64 1.35 -7.05 -11.04
CA ILE A 64 2.14 -7.58 -12.17
C ILE A 64 2.28 -6.53 -13.27
N ILE A 65 1.17 -5.90 -13.69
CA ILE A 65 1.20 -4.84 -14.70
C ILE A 65 2.01 -3.64 -14.21
N GLY A 66 1.81 -3.24 -12.94
CA GLY A 66 2.57 -2.17 -12.31
C GLY A 66 4.07 -2.44 -12.31
N GLY A 67 4.49 -3.64 -11.91
CA GLY A 67 5.90 -4.01 -11.85
C GLY A 67 6.56 -4.25 -13.21
N LEU A 68 5.88 -4.94 -14.13
CA LEU A 68 6.48 -5.33 -15.41
C LEU A 68 6.34 -4.28 -16.51
N ILE A 69 5.26 -3.50 -16.51
CA ILE A 69 4.96 -2.54 -17.59
C ILE A 69 5.18 -1.11 -17.10
N VAL A 70 4.56 -0.73 -15.97
CA VAL A 70 4.59 0.68 -15.54
C VAL A 70 5.95 1.05 -14.94
N ALA A 71 6.56 0.19 -14.13
CA ALA A 71 7.84 0.49 -13.47
C ALA A 71 8.96 0.83 -14.47
N PRO A 72 9.21 0.06 -15.56
CA PRO A 72 10.21 0.42 -16.55
C PRO A 72 9.91 1.72 -17.30
N LEU A 73 8.63 2.04 -17.50
CA LEU A 73 8.19 3.25 -18.22
C LEU A 73 8.19 4.50 -17.34
N SER A 74 8.10 4.35 -16.01
CA SER A 74 7.95 5.47 -15.08
C SER A 74 9.21 6.33 -14.93
N GLY A 75 10.39 5.80 -15.28
CA GLY A 75 11.68 6.47 -15.09
C GLY A 75 12.04 6.72 -13.62
N SER A 76 11.32 6.17 -12.65
CA SER A 76 11.60 6.27 -11.22
C SER A 76 12.36 5.04 -10.73
N PRO A 77 13.64 5.15 -10.36
CA PRO A 77 14.45 3.99 -9.98
C PRO A 77 14.04 3.38 -8.62
N LEU A 78 13.28 4.11 -7.81
CA LEU A 78 12.84 3.68 -6.48
C LEU A 78 11.33 3.53 -6.37
N GLY A 79 10.58 3.80 -7.45
CA GLY A 79 9.12 3.72 -7.44
C GLY A 79 8.64 2.28 -7.65
N VAL A 80 7.79 1.79 -6.76
CA VAL A 80 7.03 0.56 -6.95
C VAL A 80 5.62 0.94 -7.38
N SER A 81 5.18 0.42 -8.53
CA SER A 81 3.84 0.65 -9.05
C SER A 81 2.97 -0.56 -8.75
N GLY A 82 1.81 -0.32 -8.15
CA GLY A 82 0.88 -1.38 -7.76
C GLY A 82 -0.36 -0.82 -7.05
N PRO A 83 -1.22 -1.68 -6.51
CA PRO A 83 -2.36 -1.24 -5.72
C PRO A 83 -1.92 -0.36 -4.55
N ALA A 84 -2.66 0.73 -4.30
CA ALA A 84 -2.34 1.70 -3.27
C ALA A 84 -3.46 1.76 -2.22
N ALA A 85 -3.12 1.52 -0.95
CA ALA A 85 -4.07 1.53 0.16
C ALA A 85 -4.83 2.86 0.27
N GLY A 86 -4.18 3.99 -0.03
CA GLY A 86 -4.82 5.31 0.00
C GLY A 86 -5.92 5.52 -1.05
N LEU A 87 -6.02 4.66 -2.06
CA LEU A 87 -7.06 4.69 -3.08
C LEU A 87 -8.15 3.64 -2.85
N ALA A 88 -7.97 2.71 -1.93
CA ALA A 88 -8.90 1.61 -1.69
C ALA A 88 -10.33 2.10 -1.46
N VAL A 89 -10.49 3.13 -0.62
CA VAL A 89 -11.79 3.76 -0.31
C VAL A 89 -12.46 4.34 -1.56
N ILE A 90 -11.67 5.04 -2.39
CA ILE A 90 -12.19 5.67 -3.62
C ILE A 90 -12.64 4.58 -4.59
N VAL A 91 -11.86 3.52 -4.72
CA VAL A 91 -12.17 2.37 -5.58
C VAL A 91 -13.41 1.65 -5.07
N TYR A 92 -13.51 1.40 -3.76
CA TYR A 92 -14.66 0.78 -3.13
C TYR A 92 -15.95 1.57 -3.44
N GLY A 93 -15.95 2.87 -3.13
CA GLY A 93 -17.11 3.73 -3.39
C GLY A 93 -17.45 3.84 -4.88
N ALA A 94 -16.46 3.82 -5.76
CA ALA A 94 -16.70 3.83 -7.20
C ALA A 94 -17.34 2.51 -7.70
N ILE A 95 -16.91 1.35 -7.18
CA ILE A 95 -17.51 0.05 -7.51
C ILE A 95 -18.98 0.02 -7.04
N GLU A 96 -19.26 0.49 -5.83
CA GLU A 96 -20.62 0.56 -5.31
C GLU A 96 -21.52 1.48 -6.15
N GLN A 97 -21.06 2.69 -6.46
CA GLN A 97 -21.83 3.65 -7.28
C GLN A 97 -22.09 3.15 -8.69
N LEU A 98 -21.16 2.44 -9.29
CA LEU A 98 -21.30 1.89 -10.64
C LEU A 98 -22.04 0.54 -10.66
N GLY A 99 -22.29 -0.05 -9.50
CA GLY A 99 -23.07 -1.26 -9.31
C GLY A 99 -22.41 -2.56 -9.78
N ALA A 100 -21.25 -2.49 -10.47
CA ALA A 100 -20.55 -3.68 -10.92
C ALA A 100 -19.06 -3.42 -11.18
N TYR A 101 -18.22 -4.37 -10.81
CA TYR A 101 -16.77 -4.30 -11.04
C TYR A 101 -16.36 -4.15 -12.51
N PRO A 102 -17.01 -4.83 -13.51
CA PRO A 102 -16.69 -4.60 -14.92
C PRO A 102 -16.95 -3.17 -15.39
N THR A 103 -18.00 -2.51 -14.89
CA THR A 103 -18.30 -1.11 -15.20
C THR A 103 -17.23 -0.19 -14.63
N PHE A 104 -16.76 -0.48 -13.40
CA PHE A 104 -15.62 0.22 -12.80
C PHE A 104 -14.35 0.07 -13.65
N LEU A 105 -14.05 -1.13 -14.18
CA LEU A 105 -12.89 -1.33 -15.06
C LEU A 105 -12.98 -0.48 -16.34
N ALA A 106 -14.16 -0.36 -16.93
CA ALA A 106 -14.36 0.52 -18.09
C ALA A 106 -14.06 1.98 -17.73
N ALA A 107 -14.52 2.45 -16.57
CA ALA A 107 -14.22 3.79 -16.07
C ALA A 107 -12.70 3.99 -15.84
N VAL A 108 -11.98 2.98 -15.33
CA VAL A 108 -10.52 3.02 -15.17
C VAL A 108 -9.82 3.14 -16.52
N VAL A 109 -10.27 2.45 -17.56
CA VAL A 109 -9.70 2.58 -18.92
C VAL A 109 -9.89 4.01 -19.44
N VAL A 110 -11.08 4.58 -19.28
CA VAL A 110 -11.34 5.97 -19.68
C VAL A 110 -10.46 6.95 -18.89
N ALA A 111 -10.33 6.75 -17.59
CA ALA A 111 -9.45 7.57 -16.76
C ALA A 111 -7.98 7.47 -17.22
N GLY A 112 -7.51 6.27 -17.59
CA GLY A 112 -6.17 6.07 -18.15
C GLY A 112 -5.96 6.85 -19.46
N VAL A 113 -6.94 6.85 -20.36
CA VAL A 113 -6.88 7.64 -21.59
C VAL A 113 -6.81 9.13 -21.27
N VAL A 114 -7.65 9.62 -20.36
CA VAL A 114 -7.62 11.03 -19.91
C VAL A 114 -6.26 11.38 -19.32
N GLN A 115 -5.68 10.51 -18.47
CA GLN A 115 -4.34 10.73 -17.90
C GLN A 115 -3.27 10.81 -18.98
N MET A 116 -3.32 9.96 -20.01
CA MET A 116 -2.38 10.03 -21.13
C MET A 116 -2.51 11.36 -21.89
N LEU A 117 -3.72 11.82 -22.16
CA LEU A 117 -3.96 13.11 -22.79
C LEU A 117 -3.41 14.27 -21.94
N LEU A 118 -3.67 14.27 -20.64
CA LEU A 118 -3.15 15.26 -19.71
C LEU A 118 -1.61 15.22 -19.65
N GLY A 119 -1.01 14.03 -19.75
CA GLY A 119 0.44 13.87 -19.84
C GLY A 119 1.04 14.54 -21.07
N VAL A 120 0.43 14.34 -22.26
CA VAL A 120 0.83 14.99 -23.52
C VAL A 120 0.70 16.50 -23.42
N LEU A 121 -0.38 16.99 -22.79
CA LEU A 121 -0.60 18.43 -22.54
C LEU A 121 0.30 19.02 -21.44
N LYS A 122 1.19 18.21 -20.86
CA LYS A 122 2.07 18.61 -19.75
C LYS A 122 1.30 19.18 -18.54
N ALA A 123 0.07 18.72 -18.34
CA ALA A 123 -0.80 19.18 -17.25
C ALA A 123 -0.28 18.81 -15.84
N GLY A 124 0.80 18.06 -15.74
CA GLY A 124 1.48 17.75 -14.47
C GLY A 124 1.90 18.99 -13.66
N VAL A 125 1.99 20.14 -14.31
CA VAL A 125 2.19 21.44 -13.64
C VAL A 125 1.09 21.71 -12.60
N ILE A 126 -0.14 21.24 -12.81
CA ILE A 126 -1.25 21.38 -11.86
C ILE A 126 -0.90 20.74 -10.50
N GLY A 127 -0.12 19.67 -10.50
CA GLY A 127 0.34 19.00 -9.28
C GLY A 127 1.16 19.90 -8.35
N TYR A 128 1.84 20.91 -8.86
CA TYR A 128 2.61 21.87 -8.04
C TYR A 128 1.74 22.83 -7.24
N TYR A 129 0.47 22.98 -7.62
CA TYR A 129 -0.49 23.83 -6.86
C TYR A 129 -1.04 23.13 -5.63
N PHE A 130 -0.86 21.80 -5.52
CA PHE A 130 -1.28 21.07 -4.32
C PHE A 130 -0.18 21.13 -3.25
N PRO A 131 -0.43 21.75 -2.09
CA PRO A 131 0.54 21.78 -1.01
C PRO A 131 0.83 20.37 -0.50
N SER A 132 2.10 20.05 -0.36
CA SER A 132 2.53 18.74 0.16
C SER A 132 2.01 18.45 1.58
N SER A 133 1.72 19.52 2.36
CA SER A 133 1.12 19.43 3.68
C SER A 133 -0.30 18.87 3.66
N VAL A 134 -1.10 19.22 2.65
CA VAL A 134 -2.46 18.68 2.47
C VAL A 134 -2.41 17.18 2.18
N ILE A 135 -1.53 16.76 1.27
CA ILE A 135 -1.33 15.34 0.94
C ILE A 135 -0.89 14.55 2.18
N LYS A 136 0.08 15.08 2.93
CA LYS A 136 0.56 14.44 4.17
C LYS A 136 -0.55 14.36 5.23
N GLY A 137 -1.35 15.41 5.38
CA GLY A 137 -2.50 15.42 6.28
C GLY A 137 -3.53 14.36 5.92
N MET A 138 -3.87 14.26 4.63
CA MET A 138 -4.79 13.24 4.13
C MET A 138 -4.26 11.83 4.38
N LEU A 139 -3.01 11.56 4.05
CA LEU A 139 -2.39 10.24 4.28
C LEU A 139 -2.34 9.88 5.78
N SER A 140 -2.05 10.86 6.65
CA SER A 140 -2.07 10.66 8.09
C SER A 140 -3.47 10.34 8.60
N GLY A 141 -4.49 11.04 8.11
CA GLY A 141 -5.89 10.78 8.43
C GLY A 141 -6.32 9.37 8.02
N ILE A 142 -6.01 8.97 6.78
CA ILE A 142 -6.27 7.61 6.28
C ILE A 142 -5.56 6.59 7.17
N GLY A 143 -4.29 6.81 7.52
CA GLY A 143 -3.53 5.89 8.39
C GLY A 143 -4.16 5.72 9.76
N ILE A 144 -4.66 6.79 10.37
CA ILE A 144 -5.36 6.74 11.66
C ILE A 144 -6.66 5.94 11.55
N ILE A 145 -7.45 6.17 10.51
CA ILE A 145 -8.72 5.45 10.28
C ILE A 145 -8.44 3.95 10.10
N ILE A 146 -7.47 3.59 9.25
CA ILE A 146 -7.07 2.20 9.05
C ILE A 146 -6.67 1.56 10.38
N PHE A 147 -5.85 2.25 11.16
CA PHE A 147 -5.40 1.74 12.45
C PHE A 147 -6.58 1.48 13.41
N LEU A 148 -7.52 2.43 13.53
CA LEU A 148 -8.68 2.29 14.39
C LEU A 148 -9.58 1.13 13.95
N LYS A 149 -9.84 0.98 12.65
CA LYS A 149 -10.67 -0.09 12.11
C LYS A 149 -10.03 -1.49 12.20
N GLN A 150 -8.70 -1.57 12.24
CA GLN A 150 -8.01 -2.86 12.42
C GLN A 150 -8.07 -3.40 13.87
N ILE A 151 -8.37 -2.56 14.86
CA ILE A 151 -8.49 -3.03 16.25
C ILE A 151 -9.65 -4.01 16.43
N PRO A 152 -10.90 -3.74 15.99
CA PRO A 152 -11.99 -4.71 16.07
C PRO A 152 -11.68 -6.02 15.36
N HIS A 153 -11.08 -5.97 14.16
CA HIS A 153 -10.69 -7.17 13.42
C HIS A 153 -9.66 -8.02 14.18
N ALA A 154 -8.71 -7.39 14.88
CA ALA A 154 -7.74 -8.11 15.71
C ALA A 154 -8.39 -8.91 16.85
N PHE A 155 -9.55 -8.49 17.33
CA PHE A 155 -10.35 -9.21 18.33
C PHE A 155 -11.36 -10.18 17.72
N GLY A 156 -11.45 -10.26 16.40
CA GLY A 156 -12.33 -11.18 15.67
C GLY A 156 -13.70 -10.61 15.34
N TYR A 157 -13.94 -9.33 15.59
CA TYR A 157 -15.14 -8.64 15.13
C TYR A 157 -14.98 -8.29 13.65
N ASN A 158 -15.83 -8.86 12.80
CA ASN A 158 -15.74 -8.78 11.35
C ASN A 158 -17.09 -8.45 10.72
N ALA A 159 -17.87 -7.57 11.35
CA ALA A 159 -19.17 -7.16 10.85
C ALA A 159 -19.07 -6.23 9.63
N ASP A 160 -18.02 -5.40 9.59
CA ASP A 160 -17.79 -4.48 8.49
C ASP A 160 -16.83 -5.02 7.44
N PRO A 161 -17.04 -4.68 6.15
CA PRO A 161 -16.05 -4.93 5.12
C PRO A 161 -14.74 -4.19 5.42
N GLU A 162 -13.61 -4.86 5.27
CA GLU A 162 -12.27 -4.27 5.53
C GLU A 162 -11.99 -2.98 4.74
N GLY A 163 -12.71 -2.75 3.64
CA GLY A 163 -12.57 -1.58 2.76
C GLY A 163 -13.44 -0.39 3.13
N ASP A 164 -14.44 -0.55 3.98
CA ASP A 164 -15.30 0.58 4.38
C ASP A 164 -14.57 1.49 5.36
N MET A 165 -14.17 2.64 4.87
CA MET A 165 -13.48 3.69 5.65
C MET A 165 -14.43 4.82 6.05
N SER A 166 -15.74 4.67 5.84
CA SER A 166 -16.72 5.66 6.26
C SER A 166 -16.77 5.72 7.78
N PHE A 167 -16.95 6.92 8.31
CA PHE A 167 -17.13 7.10 9.75
C PHE A 167 -18.49 6.53 10.22
N ILE A 168 -19.52 6.71 9.40
CA ILE A 168 -20.84 6.09 9.57
C ILE A 168 -20.92 4.95 8.56
N GLN A 169 -21.08 3.73 9.03
CA GLN A 169 -21.09 2.52 8.24
C GLN A 169 -22.48 2.21 7.70
N GLN A 170 -22.55 1.25 6.78
CA GLN A 170 -23.82 0.86 6.15
C GLN A 170 -24.80 0.23 7.13
N ASP A 171 -24.31 -0.37 8.22
CA ASP A 171 -25.10 -0.91 9.32
C ASP A 171 -25.66 0.15 10.28
N GLY A 172 -25.35 1.44 10.06
CA GLY A 172 -25.79 2.56 10.87
C GLY A 172 -24.95 2.81 12.12
N TYR A 173 -23.88 2.05 12.32
CA TYR A 173 -22.93 2.25 13.39
C TYR A 173 -21.82 3.22 12.98
N ASN A 174 -21.00 3.63 13.93
CA ASN A 174 -19.83 4.45 13.67
C ASN A 174 -18.57 3.76 14.21
N THR A 175 -17.42 4.19 13.72
CA THR A 175 -16.12 3.60 14.08
C THR A 175 -15.90 3.48 15.60
N PHE A 176 -16.49 4.35 16.41
CA PHE A 176 -16.36 4.25 17.87
C PHE A 176 -17.34 3.25 18.51
N SER A 177 -18.54 3.08 17.93
CA SER A 177 -19.49 2.10 18.42
C SER A 177 -19.03 0.65 18.19
N GLU A 178 -18.23 0.41 17.14
CA GLU A 178 -17.59 -0.89 16.89
C GLU A 178 -16.76 -1.38 18.09
N PHE A 179 -16.08 -0.47 18.79
CA PHE A 179 -15.30 -0.83 19.99
C PHE A 179 -16.17 -1.44 21.09
N LYS A 180 -17.43 -1.00 21.20
CA LYS A 180 -18.37 -1.57 22.17
C LYS A 180 -18.80 -2.97 21.75
N TYR A 181 -19.19 -3.14 20.50
CA TYR A 181 -19.63 -4.43 19.97
C TYR A 181 -18.49 -5.45 19.88
N MET A 182 -17.27 -5.00 19.61
CA MET A 182 -16.06 -5.81 19.66
C MET A 182 -15.92 -6.51 21.03
N LEU A 183 -16.20 -5.81 22.15
CA LEU A 183 -16.09 -6.38 23.49
C LEU A 183 -17.09 -7.51 23.75
N GLU A 184 -18.22 -7.50 23.05
CA GLU A 184 -19.26 -8.54 23.16
C GLU A 184 -18.98 -9.74 22.25
N ALA A 185 -18.11 -9.57 21.21
CA ALA A 185 -17.85 -10.55 20.17
C ALA A 185 -16.38 -11.00 20.11
N ILE A 186 -15.66 -10.98 21.24
CA ILE A 186 -14.23 -11.37 21.27
C ILE A 186 -14.08 -12.84 20.89
N SER A 187 -13.32 -13.09 19.82
CA SER A 187 -12.89 -14.42 19.43
C SER A 187 -11.48 -14.72 19.99
N PRO A 188 -11.34 -15.68 20.94
CA PRO A 188 -10.04 -16.01 21.52
C PRO A 188 -9.02 -16.46 20.48
N SER A 189 -9.43 -17.18 19.44
CA SER A 189 -8.57 -17.64 18.36
C SER A 189 -8.05 -16.48 17.51
N ALA A 190 -8.91 -15.57 17.08
CA ALA A 190 -8.51 -14.39 16.32
C ALA A 190 -7.57 -13.49 17.12
N THR A 191 -7.88 -13.25 18.39
CA THR A 191 -7.04 -12.47 19.31
C THR A 191 -5.67 -13.09 19.49
N LEU A 192 -5.60 -14.42 19.62
CA LEU A 192 -4.33 -15.15 19.76
C LEU A 192 -3.48 -15.00 18.49
N ILE A 193 -4.07 -15.16 17.30
CA ILE A 193 -3.38 -14.99 16.02
C ILE A 193 -2.89 -13.55 15.86
N ALA A 194 -3.72 -12.56 16.21
CA ALA A 194 -3.34 -11.15 16.14
C ALA A 194 -2.16 -10.83 17.08
N VAL A 195 -2.20 -11.33 18.33
CA VAL A 195 -1.11 -11.13 19.30
C VAL A 195 0.17 -11.81 18.82
N LEU A 196 0.09 -13.05 18.34
CA LEU A 196 1.25 -13.76 17.81
C LEU A 196 1.84 -13.02 16.59
N GLY A 197 1.00 -12.57 15.66
CA GLY A 197 1.44 -11.79 14.51
C GLY A 197 2.16 -10.50 14.91
N LEU A 198 1.60 -9.75 15.85
CA LEU A 198 2.22 -8.53 16.37
C LEU A 198 3.54 -8.83 17.09
N LEU A 199 3.60 -9.87 17.90
CA LEU A 199 4.84 -10.29 18.58
C LEU A 199 5.92 -10.65 17.57
N ILE A 200 5.59 -11.41 16.52
CA ILE A 200 6.52 -11.75 15.45
C ILE A 200 7.05 -10.48 14.78
N MET A 201 6.19 -9.55 14.43
CA MET A 201 6.59 -8.30 13.78
C MET A 201 7.51 -7.45 14.68
N ILE A 202 7.15 -7.28 15.96
CA ILE A 202 7.95 -6.52 16.92
C ILE A 202 9.32 -7.19 17.14
N LEU A 203 9.35 -8.52 17.28
CA LEU A 203 10.60 -9.26 17.47
C LEU A 203 11.49 -9.19 16.24
N TRP A 204 10.89 -9.23 15.03
CA TRP A 204 11.62 -9.18 13.77
C TRP A 204 12.36 -7.86 13.58
N GLU A 205 11.78 -6.75 14.05
CA GLU A 205 12.42 -5.43 13.99
C GLU A 205 13.54 -5.21 15.00
N ARG A 206 13.67 -6.11 15.99
CA ARG A 206 14.71 -5.96 17.01
C ARG A 206 16.12 -6.12 16.42
N PRO A 207 17.10 -5.33 16.90
CA PRO A 207 18.48 -5.36 16.40
C PRO A 207 19.15 -6.74 16.51
N PHE A 208 18.68 -7.58 17.41
CA PHE A 208 19.12 -8.97 17.56
C PHE A 208 18.75 -9.82 16.34
N MET A 209 17.52 -9.71 15.86
CA MET A 209 17.04 -10.44 14.68
C MET A 209 17.71 -9.94 13.40
N LYS A 210 17.93 -8.64 13.26
CA LYS A 210 18.60 -8.02 12.10
C LYS A 210 20.06 -8.46 11.92
N LYS A 211 20.69 -9.09 12.91
CA LYS A 211 22.03 -9.69 12.79
C LYS A 211 22.04 -11.05 12.13
N LEU A 212 20.90 -11.71 12.02
CA LEU A 212 20.78 -13.03 11.39
C LEU A 212 20.66 -12.85 9.88
N SER A 213 21.53 -13.48 9.10
CA SER A 213 21.57 -13.34 7.63
C SER A 213 20.24 -13.74 6.96
N PHE A 214 19.48 -14.65 7.57
CA PHE A 214 18.23 -15.11 6.99
C PHE A 214 17.09 -14.08 7.10
N THR A 215 17.12 -13.19 8.11
CA THR A 215 16.11 -12.12 8.27
C THR A 215 16.22 -11.04 7.20
N THR A 216 17.33 -11.00 6.46
CA THR A 216 17.50 -10.10 5.31
C THR A 216 16.68 -10.58 4.11
N ILE A 217 16.44 -11.89 4.01
CA ILE A 217 15.71 -12.51 2.90
C ILE A 217 14.22 -12.68 3.24
N ILE A 218 13.93 -13.11 4.49
CA ILE A 218 12.56 -13.36 4.95
C ILE A 218 12.09 -12.19 5.80
N GLN A 219 11.01 -11.55 5.39
CA GLN A 219 10.45 -10.41 6.11
C GLN A 219 9.45 -10.83 7.19
N GLY A 220 9.40 -10.06 8.28
CA GLY A 220 8.53 -10.31 9.43
C GLY A 220 7.05 -10.49 9.06
N PRO A 221 6.46 -9.65 8.21
CA PRO A 221 5.07 -9.82 7.77
C PRO A 221 4.78 -11.17 7.12
N LEU A 222 5.71 -11.68 6.31
CA LEU A 222 5.55 -13.01 5.69
C LEU A 222 5.50 -14.13 6.74
N VAL A 223 6.39 -14.06 7.73
CA VAL A 223 6.42 -15.06 8.81
C VAL A 223 5.16 -14.98 9.65
N ALA A 224 4.67 -13.76 9.94
CA ALA A 224 3.44 -13.56 10.68
C ALA A 224 2.23 -14.19 9.95
N VAL A 225 2.11 -13.97 8.63
CA VAL A 225 1.05 -14.56 7.81
C VAL A 225 1.13 -16.08 7.78
N VAL A 226 2.31 -16.64 7.52
CA VAL A 226 2.50 -18.11 7.48
C VAL A 226 2.17 -18.73 8.84
N THR A 227 2.60 -18.10 9.94
CA THR A 227 2.30 -18.58 11.31
C THR A 227 0.81 -18.49 11.65
N GLY A 228 0.10 -17.49 11.10
CA GLY A 228 -1.34 -17.34 11.32
C GLY A 228 -2.21 -18.31 10.52
N ILE A 229 -1.66 -18.90 9.44
CA ILE A 229 -2.37 -19.90 8.60
C ILE A 229 -2.19 -21.32 9.18
N LEU A 230 -1.08 -21.58 9.85
CA LEU A 230 -0.75 -22.88 10.46
C LEU A 230 -1.42 -23.06 11.82
#